data_9ad15d9b1eb02f6fb3dda7f2f71821c7
#
_entry.id   9ad15d9b1eb02f6fb3dda7f2f71821c7
#
_cell.length_a   1.000
_cell.length_b   1.000
_cell.length_c   1.000
_cell.angle_alpha   90.00
_cell.angle_beta   90.00
_cell.angle_gamma   90.00
#
_symmetry.space_group_name_H-M   'P 1'
#
loop_
_entity.id
_entity.type
_entity.pdbx_description
1 polymer ?
#
loop_
_entity_poly.entity_id
_entity_poly.type
_entity_poly.pdbx_seq_one_letter_code
_entity_poly.pdbx_strand_id
1 'polypeptide(L)'
;MADEMRMDANGMPALGVDADGAMAAETNVPPVYFKLDNLVVGYNGKPLISDINIDIHKGEIVTLIGPNGAGKSTILKSITRQLALVGGRVMFDGENLHAMTFKKLSSRMAVVLTERMKPELMTCHDIVATGRYPYTGRLGILSHEDEDKVDEALARVHASDIGERDFDSISDGQRQRVLLARAICQEPDIILLDEPTSFLDVRHKLELLHILRTMAHEDNITVIMSLHEIDLAMKVTDKIMCVKGDHIAYYGAPEDVFDEQAIRELYGIDNGYFDTLFGSIELPRPAGEPRVFVIGGCGTAITTYRRLVKADVPFATGILYTNDTDYQVARLLASEVVAAEPFGPIDDAAVVRACELVDACEEVLYCGAPVREGNARLQEVIDYARAAGKLK
;
A
#
# COMPACT_ATOMS: atom_id res chain seq x y z
N MET A 1 35.93 -33.25 6.02
CA MET A 1 35.77 -33.43 7.48
C MET A 1 34.37 -32.90 7.77
N ALA A 2 33.49 -33.78 8.22
CA ALA A 2 32.09 -33.47 8.46
C ALA A 2 31.98 -32.71 9.79
N ASP A 3 31.32 -31.54 9.72
CA ASP A 3 30.97 -30.75 10.89
C ASP A 3 29.70 -31.36 11.51
N GLU A 4 29.84 -31.98 12.66
CA GLU A 4 28.72 -32.59 13.40
C GLU A 4 27.89 -31.49 14.05
N MET A 5 26.70 -31.27 13.49
CA MET A 5 25.68 -30.37 14.05
C MET A 5 25.20 -30.94 15.41
N ARG A 6 25.50 -30.25 16.50
CA ARG A 6 24.98 -30.59 17.84
C ARG A 6 23.51 -30.26 17.93
N MET A 7 22.72 -31.28 18.25
CA MET A 7 21.27 -31.17 18.52
C MET A 7 21.05 -31.13 20.04
N ASP A 8 20.01 -30.37 20.49
CA ASP A 8 19.55 -30.39 21.87
C ASP A 8 18.71 -31.65 22.20
N ALA A 9 18.29 -31.80 23.45
CA ALA A 9 17.51 -32.95 23.91
C ALA A 9 16.11 -33.10 23.27
N ASN A 10 15.67 -32.12 22.48
CA ASN A 10 14.38 -32.09 21.79
C ASN A 10 14.52 -32.12 20.26
N GLY A 11 15.76 -32.36 19.73
CA GLY A 11 15.98 -32.50 18.30
C GLY A 11 16.03 -31.19 17.52
N MET A 12 16.21 -30.05 18.17
CA MET A 12 16.39 -28.75 17.55
C MET A 12 17.87 -28.35 17.49
N PRO A 13 18.32 -27.57 16.48
CA PRO A 13 19.71 -27.10 16.45
C PRO A 13 19.98 -26.20 17.64
N ALA A 14 21.04 -26.50 18.39
CA ALA A 14 21.45 -25.74 19.58
C ALA A 14 21.93 -24.34 19.15
N LEU A 15 21.28 -23.29 19.63
CA LEU A 15 21.72 -21.90 19.49
C LEU A 15 22.92 -21.68 20.39
N GLY A 16 24.08 -21.34 19.82
CA GLY A 16 25.27 -20.98 20.57
C GLY A 16 25.04 -19.71 21.39
N VAL A 17 25.16 -19.81 22.72
CA VAL A 17 25.13 -18.67 23.64
C VAL A 17 26.57 -18.40 24.04
N ASP A 18 27.09 -17.21 23.79
CA ASP A 18 28.38 -16.79 24.26
C ASP A 18 28.37 -16.50 25.76
N ALA A 19 29.53 -16.57 26.41
CA ALA A 19 29.71 -16.58 27.86
C ALA A 19 29.20 -15.32 28.61
N ASP A 20 28.73 -14.30 27.92
CA ASP A 20 28.20 -13.04 28.49
C ASP A 20 26.70 -12.85 28.36
N GLY A 21 25.94 -13.85 27.87
CA GLY A 21 24.48 -13.82 27.89
C GLY A 21 23.82 -12.76 26.98
N ALA A 22 24.56 -12.14 26.08
CA ALA A 22 24.03 -11.24 25.08
C ALA A 22 23.88 -12.00 23.75
N MET A 23 22.62 -12.19 23.29
CA MET A 23 22.36 -12.58 21.92
C MET A 23 22.81 -11.44 20.99
N ALA A 24 24.04 -11.52 20.47
CA ALA A 24 24.42 -10.77 19.31
C ALA A 24 23.71 -11.38 18.09
N ALA A 25 22.50 -10.94 17.82
CA ALA A 25 21.95 -11.05 16.48
C ALA A 25 22.86 -10.18 15.60
N GLU A 26 23.80 -10.79 14.88
CA GLU A 26 24.37 -10.15 13.70
C GLU A 26 23.18 -9.84 12.77
N THR A 27 22.67 -8.62 12.85
CA THR A 27 21.76 -8.10 11.87
C THR A 27 22.56 -7.99 10.58
N ASN A 28 22.46 -9.01 9.75
CA ASN A 28 23.00 -9.01 8.40
C ASN A 28 22.12 -8.07 7.57
N VAL A 29 22.25 -6.76 7.84
CA VAL A 29 21.53 -5.73 7.10
C VAL A 29 22.07 -5.78 5.67
N PRO A 30 21.24 -6.07 4.65
CA PRO A 30 21.70 -6.13 3.29
C PRO A 30 22.36 -4.79 2.89
N PRO A 31 23.34 -4.79 2.00
CA PRO A 31 24.03 -3.56 1.59
C PRO A 31 23.03 -2.60 0.93
N VAL A 32 23.24 -1.30 1.20
CA VAL A 32 22.44 -0.23 0.57
C VAL A 32 22.76 -0.22 -0.93
N TYR A 33 21.71 -0.42 -1.73
CA TYR A 33 21.82 -0.50 -3.19
C TYR A 33 21.53 0.83 -3.88
N PHE A 34 20.52 1.53 -3.37
CA PHE A 34 20.13 2.85 -3.87
C PHE A 34 19.96 3.81 -2.70
N LYS A 35 20.59 4.98 -2.77
CA LYS A 35 20.59 5.94 -1.66
C LYS A 35 20.27 7.34 -2.13
N LEU A 36 19.34 7.99 -1.47
CA LEU A 36 19.14 9.44 -1.53
C LEU A 36 19.88 10.05 -0.34
N ASP A 37 20.87 10.91 -0.61
CA ASP A 37 21.78 11.45 0.40
C ASP A 37 21.68 12.97 0.40
N ASN A 38 21.04 13.52 1.45
CA ASN A 38 20.71 14.94 1.61
C ASN A 38 20.10 15.54 0.33
N LEU A 39 19.22 14.74 -0.33
CA LEU A 39 18.69 15.12 -1.62
C LEU A 39 17.72 16.30 -1.48
N VAL A 40 17.90 17.30 -2.35
CA VAL A 40 17.01 18.46 -2.48
C VAL A 40 16.49 18.50 -3.92
N VAL A 41 15.17 18.43 -4.06
CA VAL A 41 14.50 18.43 -5.37
C VAL A 41 13.61 19.65 -5.53
N GLY A 42 13.41 20.10 -6.77
CA GLY A 42 12.61 21.28 -7.05
C GLY A 42 12.75 21.75 -8.49
N TYR A 43 12.33 22.99 -8.75
CA TYR A 43 12.32 23.57 -10.10
C TYR A 43 13.13 24.85 -10.16
N ASN A 44 13.88 25.02 -11.24
CA ASN A 44 14.66 26.26 -11.51
C ASN A 44 15.57 26.68 -10.33
N GLY A 45 16.18 25.70 -9.66
CA GLY A 45 17.04 25.94 -8.49
C GLY A 45 16.30 26.30 -7.20
N LYS A 46 14.98 26.31 -7.19
CA LYS A 46 14.16 26.53 -5.98
C LYS A 46 13.79 25.21 -5.35
N PRO A 47 14.14 24.97 -4.08
CA PRO A 47 13.75 23.76 -3.36
C PRO A 47 12.23 23.63 -3.28
N LEU A 48 11.73 22.40 -3.50
CA LEU A 48 10.36 21.98 -3.21
C LEU A 48 10.36 21.04 -2.01
N ILE A 49 11.26 20.05 -2.02
CA ILE A 49 11.44 19.09 -0.94
C ILE A 49 12.93 19.01 -0.63
N SER A 50 13.26 19.04 0.66
CA SER A 50 14.62 19.05 1.18
C SER A 50 14.88 17.89 2.13
N ASP A 51 16.13 17.66 2.45
CA ASP A 51 16.60 16.71 3.47
C ASP A 51 16.11 15.26 3.26
N ILE A 52 16.02 14.84 1.99
CA ILE A 52 15.64 13.47 1.67
C ILE A 52 16.84 12.55 1.91
N ASN A 53 16.74 11.72 2.95
CA ASN A 53 17.75 10.74 3.33
C ASN A 53 17.11 9.35 3.39
N ILE A 54 17.32 8.54 2.37
CA ILE A 54 16.63 7.25 2.17
C ILE A 54 17.62 6.21 1.69
N ASP A 55 17.65 5.08 2.35
CA ASP A 55 18.41 3.90 1.98
C ASP A 55 17.47 2.81 1.48
N ILE A 56 17.73 2.28 0.28
CA ILE A 56 16.94 1.24 -0.38
C ILE A 56 17.84 0.06 -0.69
N HIS A 57 17.37 -1.14 -0.38
CA HIS A 57 18.10 -2.38 -0.66
C HIS A 57 17.66 -2.98 -2.01
N LYS A 58 18.48 -3.88 -2.54
CA LYS A 58 18.17 -4.53 -3.82
C LYS A 58 16.96 -5.43 -3.68
N GLY A 59 16.05 -5.38 -4.66
CA GLY A 59 14.82 -6.17 -4.66
C GLY A 59 13.71 -5.61 -3.77
N GLU A 60 13.88 -4.43 -3.15
CA GLU A 60 12.81 -3.78 -2.38
C GLU A 60 11.81 -3.05 -3.31
N ILE A 61 10.55 -3.04 -2.89
CA ILE A 61 9.49 -2.20 -3.43
C ILE A 61 9.33 -0.98 -2.52
N VAL A 62 9.65 0.20 -3.01
CA VAL A 62 9.48 1.47 -2.30
C VAL A 62 8.39 2.29 -2.96
N THR A 63 7.36 2.65 -2.19
CA THR A 63 6.24 3.43 -2.71
C THR A 63 6.19 4.82 -2.11
N LEU A 64 6.13 5.83 -2.99
CA LEU A 64 5.90 7.22 -2.62
C LEU A 64 4.39 7.45 -2.51
N ILE A 65 3.94 7.92 -1.36
CA ILE A 65 2.54 8.32 -1.13
C ILE A 65 2.46 9.74 -0.58
N GLY A 66 1.29 10.34 -0.69
CA GLY A 66 1.01 11.70 -0.22
C GLY A 66 -0.01 12.39 -1.11
N PRO A 67 -0.52 13.56 -0.70
CA PRO A 67 -1.54 14.29 -1.44
C PRO A 67 -1.08 14.67 -2.85
N ASN A 68 -2.04 15.02 -3.69
CA ASN A 68 -1.75 15.54 -5.03
C ASN A 68 -0.96 16.84 -4.92
N GLY A 69 0.09 16.96 -5.74
CA GLY A 69 0.97 18.12 -5.71
C GLY A 69 2.03 18.09 -4.59
N ALA A 70 2.10 17.05 -3.75
CA ALA A 70 3.12 16.93 -2.71
C ALA A 70 4.56 16.80 -3.23
N GLY A 71 4.76 16.56 -4.56
CA GLY A 71 6.10 16.48 -5.16
C GLY A 71 6.61 15.06 -5.42
N LYS A 72 5.77 14.04 -5.34
CA LYS A 72 6.13 12.63 -5.64
C LYS A 72 6.80 12.50 -7.02
N SER A 73 6.13 12.97 -8.07
CA SER A 73 6.67 12.96 -9.43
C SER A 73 7.92 13.84 -9.59
N THR A 74 8.07 14.91 -8.77
CA THR A 74 9.29 15.73 -8.75
C THR A 74 10.47 14.93 -8.22
N ILE A 75 10.29 14.14 -7.17
CA ILE A 75 11.33 13.24 -6.66
C ILE A 75 11.71 12.23 -7.73
N LEU A 76 10.73 11.53 -8.34
CA LEU A 76 10.99 10.54 -9.39
C LEU A 76 11.70 11.14 -10.61
N LYS A 77 11.24 12.31 -11.10
CA LYS A 77 11.87 13.02 -12.23
C LYS A 77 13.29 13.51 -11.91
N SER A 78 13.57 13.86 -10.67
CA SER A 78 14.92 14.25 -10.22
C SER A 78 15.86 13.04 -10.14
N ILE A 79 15.40 11.91 -9.63
CA ILE A 79 16.14 10.65 -9.60
C ILE A 79 16.47 10.20 -11.04
N THR A 80 15.50 10.27 -11.95
CA THR A 80 15.67 9.84 -13.35
C THR A 80 16.45 10.85 -14.23
N ARG A 81 16.97 11.91 -13.65
CA ARG A 81 17.70 13.00 -14.34
C ARG A 81 16.87 13.78 -15.36
N GLN A 82 15.55 13.70 -15.31
CA GLN A 82 14.65 14.55 -16.12
C GLN A 82 14.57 15.97 -15.53
N LEU A 83 14.78 16.11 -14.22
CA LEU A 83 14.95 17.37 -13.53
C LEU A 83 16.35 17.44 -12.90
N ALA A 84 16.97 18.60 -12.99
CA ALA A 84 18.23 18.84 -12.31
C ALA A 84 18.02 18.85 -10.78
N LEU A 85 18.95 18.25 -10.05
CA LEU A 85 18.94 18.35 -8.58
C LEU A 85 19.20 19.80 -8.15
N VAL A 86 18.52 20.22 -7.08
CA VAL A 86 18.81 21.48 -6.40
C VAL A 86 19.96 21.31 -5.41
N GLY A 87 20.08 20.13 -4.80
CA GLY A 87 21.17 19.79 -3.88
C GLY A 87 21.23 18.30 -3.56
N GLY A 88 22.24 17.89 -2.81
CA GLY A 88 22.44 16.50 -2.44
C GLY A 88 22.92 15.61 -3.58
N ARG A 89 22.75 14.31 -3.43
CA ARG A 89 23.17 13.30 -4.42
C ARG A 89 22.31 12.04 -4.38
N VAL A 90 22.31 11.33 -5.50
CA VAL A 90 21.70 10.00 -5.62
C VAL A 90 22.85 9.02 -5.88
N MET A 91 22.96 8.01 -5.01
CA MET A 91 23.94 6.93 -5.16
C MET A 91 23.22 5.68 -5.65
N PHE A 92 23.78 5.04 -6.65
CA PHE A 92 23.28 3.81 -7.25
C PHE A 92 24.42 2.79 -7.30
N ASP A 93 24.31 1.71 -6.55
CA ASP A 93 25.33 0.67 -6.44
C ASP A 93 26.73 1.24 -6.13
N GLY A 94 26.79 2.15 -5.14
CA GLY A 94 28.02 2.82 -4.71
C GLY A 94 28.53 3.95 -5.61
N GLU A 95 27.92 4.19 -6.79
CA GLU A 95 28.30 5.26 -7.72
C GLU A 95 27.32 6.44 -7.68
N ASN A 96 27.83 7.66 -7.89
CA ASN A 96 26.94 8.81 -8.06
C ASN A 96 26.18 8.70 -9.40
N LEU A 97 24.85 8.51 -9.32
CA LEU A 97 23.99 8.33 -10.48
C LEU A 97 24.12 9.47 -11.50
N HIS A 98 24.27 10.72 -11.04
CA HIS A 98 24.39 11.89 -11.93
C HIS A 98 25.73 11.98 -12.63
N ALA A 99 26.76 11.26 -12.18
CA ALA A 99 28.05 11.14 -12.84
C ALA A 99 28.11 10.01 -13.88
N MET A 100 27.13 9.07 -13.85
CA MET A 100 27.07 7.99 -14.84
C MET A 100 26.77 8.50 -16.22
N THR A 101 27.30 7.81 -17.25
CA THR A 101 26.91 8.08 -18.64
C THR A 101 25.44 7.65 -18.85
N PHE A 102 24.75 8.33 -19.79
CA PHE A 102 23.37 7.96 -20.12
C PHE A 102 23.26 6.50 -20.58
N LYS A 103 24.24 5.99 -21.35
CA LYS A 103 24.25 4.59 -21.78
C LYS A 103 24.32 3.63 -20.58
N LYS A 104 25.20 3.88 -19.60
CA LYS A 104 25.31 3.07 -18.38
C LYS A 104 24.03 3.15 -17.55
N LEU A 105 23.45 4.32 -17.41
CA LEU A 105 22.23 4.51 -16.66
C LEU A 105 21.05 3.80 -17.33
N SER A 106 20.88 3.96 -18.65
CA SER A 106 19.78 3.37 -19.40
C SER A 106 19.86 1.84 -19.55
N SER A 107 21.01 1.20 -19.32
CA SER A 107 21.10 -0.26 -19.26
C SER A 107 20.77 -0.82 -17.86
N ARG A 108 20.63 0.03 -16.85
CA ARG A 108 20.41 -0.38 -15.45
C ARG A 108 19.13 0.16 -14.83
N MET A 109 18.56 1.21 -15.42
CA MET A 109 17.37 1.89 -14.87
C MET A 109 16.31 2.05 -15.96
N ALA A 110 15.14 1.48 -15.75
CA ALA A 110 13.97 1.70 -16.59
C ALA A 110 12.99 2.66 -15.92
N VAL A 111 12.24 3.41 -16.75
CA VAL A 111 11.29 4.42 -16.27
C VAL A 111 9.97 4.30 -17.02
N VAL A 112 8.89 4.22 -16.27
CA VAL A 112 7.53 4.27 -16.79
C VAL A 112 6.83 5.49 -16.20
N LEU A 113 6.56 6.49 -17.05
CA LEU A 113 5.92 7.73 -16.65
C LEU A 113 4.44 7.76 -17.04
N THR A 114 3.67 8.56 -16.34
CA THR A 114 2.25 8.80 -16.62
C THR A 114 2.02 9.59 -17.91
N GLU A 115 3.05 10.24 -18.46
CA GLU A 115 2.92 11.04 -19.68
C GLU A 115 2.54 10.16 -20.88
N ARG A 116 1.44 10.50 -21.55
CA ARG A 116 0.95 9.75 -22.70
C ARG A 116 1.92 9.91 -23.86
N MET A 117 2.62 8.84 -24.18
CA MET A 117 3.32 8.71 -25.45
C MET A 117 2.27 8.63 -26.58
N LYS A 118 2.51 9.36 -27.65
CA LYS A 118 1.72 9.26 -28.89
C LYS A 118 2.70 8.89 -30.01
N PRO A 119 3.12 7.63 -30.10
CA PRO A 119 3.98 7.18 -31.16
C PRO A 119 3.13 6.99 -32.42
N GLU A 120 3.40 7.77 -33.45
CA GLU A 120 2.71 7.58 -34.73
C GLU A 120 3.16 6.27 -35.39
N LEU A 121 2.19 5.44 -35.80
CA LEU A 121 2.40 4.23 -36.62
C LEU A 121 3.30 3.14 -35.96
N MET A 122 3.31 3.02 -34.66
CA MET A 122 4.07 1.96 -33.95
C MET A 122 3.13 0.89 -33.42
N THR A 123 3.52 -0.39 -33.61
CA THR A 123 2.87 -1.53 -32.98
C THR A 123 3.26 -1.61 -31.49
N CYS A 124 2.53 -2.44 -30.73
CA CYS A 124 2.91 -2.71 -29.34
C CYS A 124 4.31 -3.36 -29.27
N HIS A 125 4.64 -4.25 -30.22
CA HIS A 125 5.96 -4.86 -30.34
C HIS A 125 7.04 -3.79 -30.56
N ASP A 126 6.83 -2.84 -31.50
CA ASP A 126 7.78 -1.74 -31.74
C ASP A 126 8.04 -0.91 -30.49
N ILE A 127 6.98 -0.64 -29.70
CA ILE A 127 7.12 0.10 -28.42
C ILE A 127 8.02 -0.68 -27.46
N VAL A 128 7.78 -1.99 -27.27
CA VAL A 128 8.59 -2.83 -26.37
C VAL A 128 10.03 -2.90 -26.88
N ALA A 129 10.24 -3.04 -28.19
CA ALA A 129 11.54 -3.08 -28.84
C ALA A 129 12.39 -1.83 -28.56
N THR A 130 11.77 -0.67 -28.34
CA THR A 130 12.52 0.54 -27.89
C THR A 130 13.27 0.33 -26.56
N GLY A 131 12.84 -0.62 -25.73
CA GLY A 131 13.54 -1.01 -24.50
C GLY A 131 14.96 -1.54 -24.77
N ARG A 132 15.23 -2.05 -25.97
CA ARG A 132 16.55 -2.58 -26.37
C ARG A 132 17.55 -1.52 -26.83
N TYR A 133 17.16 -0.23 -26.94
CA TYR A 133 18.07 0.83 -27.39
C TYR A 133 19.40 0.93 -26.63
N PRO A 134 19.52 0.66 -25.33
CA PRO A 134 20.81 0.65 -24.65
C PRO A 134 21.79 -0.40 -25.20
N TYR A 135 21.28 -1.46 -25.80
CA TYR A 135 22.04 -2.62 -26.30
C TYR A 135 22.29 -2.56 -27.81
N THR A 136 21.41 -1.90 -28.56
CA THR A 136 21.55 -1.75 -30.00
C THR A 136 22.68 -0.80 -30.35
N GLY A 137 23.23 -0.96 -31.55
CA GLY A 137 24.25 -0.03 -32.13
C GLY A 137 23.64 1.29 -32.58
N ARG A 138 24.43 2.11 -33.25
CA ARG A 138 24.04 3.46 -33.77
C ARG A 138 22.84 3.42 -34.73
N LEU A 139 22.58 2.29 -35.39
CA LEU A 139 21.50 2.14 -36.35
C LEU A 139 20.20 1.61 -35.69
N GLY A 140 20.22 1.26 -34.39
CA GLY A 140 19.05 0.77 -33.69
C GLY A 140 18.52 -0.59 -34.19
N ILE A 141 19.36 -1.36 -34.95
CA ILE A 141 18.97 -2.67 -35.50
C ILE A 141 18.99 -3.69 -34.37
N LEU A 142 17.85 -4.37 -34.17
CA LEU A 142 17.72 -5.47 -33.21
C LEU A 142 18.45 -6.72 -33.72
N SER A 143 19.09 -7.43 -32.80
CA SER A 143 19.58 -8.78 -33.04
C SER A 143 18.46 -9.81 -32.80
N HIS A 144 18.66 -11.08 -33.17
CA HIS A 144 17.71 -12.16 -32.80
C HIS A 144 17.51 -12.27 -31.28
N GLU A 145 18.57 -12.08 -30.50
CA GLU A 145 18.50 -12.07 -29.04
C GLU A 145 17.63 -10.91 -28.52
N ASP A 146 17.72 -9.73 -29.15
CA ASP A 146 16.86 -8.59 -28.78
C ASP A 146 15.39 -8.87 -29.10
N GLU A 147 15.09 -9.51 -30.25
CA GLU A 147 13.72 -9.93 -30.63
C GLU A 147 13.16 -10.95 -29.62
N ASP A 148 13.96 -11.96 -29.26
CA ASP A 148 13.56 -12.94 -28.23
C ASP A 148 13.23 -12.24 -26.90
N LYS A 149 14.00 -11.20 -26.49
CA LYS A 149 13.74 -10.40 -25.30
C LYS A 149 12.46 -9.57 -25.38
N VAL A 150 12.09 -9.09 -26.55
CA VAL A 150 10.84 -8.38 -26.78
C VAL A 150 9.66 -9.35 -26.58
N ASP A 151 9.73 -10.54 -27.17
CA ASP A 151 8.69 -11.56 -27.05
C ASP A 151 8.55 -12.07 -25.61
N GLU A 152 9.67 -12.33 -24.93
CA GLU A 152 9.69 -12.68 -23.50
C GLU A 152 9.02 -11.61 -22.63
N ALA A 153 9.33 -10.32 -22.87
CA ALA A 153 8.76 -9.21 -22.12
C ALA A 153 7.25 -9.06 -22.36
N LEU A 154 6.78 -9.22 -23.61
CA LEU A 154 5.36 -9.22 -23.95
C LEU A 154 4.61 -10.38 -23.27
N ALA A 155 5.20 -11.58 -23.30
CA ALA A 155 4.63 -12.77 -22.66
C ALA A 155 4.50 -12.56 -21.14
N ARG A 156 5.51 -11.98 -20.51
CA ARG A 156 5.56 -11.74 -19.07
C ARG A 156 4.45 -10.82 -18.54
N VAL A 157 4.00 -9.87 -19.36
CA VAL A 157 2.88 -8.98 -19.04
C VAL A 157 1.55 -9.42 -19.65
N HIS A 158 1.48 -10.65 -20.18
CA HIS A 158 0.27 -11.17 -20.86
C HIS A 158 -0.22 -10.26 -22.00
N ALA A 159 0.69 -9.80 -22.86
CA ALA A 159 0.41 -8.90 -23.97
C ALA A 159 0.85 -9.45 -25.34
N SER A 160 1.23 -10.72 -25.44
CA SER A 160 1.69 -11.35 -26.72
C SER A 160 0.60 -11.30 -27.81
N ASP A 161 -0.67 -11.43 -27.42
CA ASP A 161 -1.82 -11.42 -28.35
C ASP A 161 -2.09 -10.05 -29.00
N ILE A 162 -1.49 -8.99 -28.45
CA ILE A 162 -1.64 -7.62 -28.95
C ILE A 162 -0.34 -7.04 -29.54
N GLY A 163 0.74 -7.83 -29.60
CA GLY A 163 2.05 -7.38 -30.08
C GLY A 163 2.00 -6.63 -31.42
N GLU A 164 1.29 -7.18 -32.40
CA GLU A 164 1.14 -6.62 -33.74
C GLU A 164 0.07 -5.50 -33.87
N ARG A 165 -0.63 -5.18 -32.76
CA ARG A 165 -1.64 -4.12 -32.79
C ARG A 165 -1.00 -2.76 -32.69
N ASP A 166 -1.66 -1.79 -33.37
CA ASP A 166 -1.30 -0.38 -33.24
C ASP A 166 -1.44 0.07 -31.76
N PHE A 167 -0.39 0.66 -31.22
CA PHE A 167 -0.35 1.09 -29.82
C PHE A 167 -1.42 2.13 -29.48
N ASP A 168 -1.84 2.97 -30.42
CA ASP A 168 -2.89 3.96 -30.20
C ASP A 168 -4.28 3.34 -30.20
N SER A 169 -4.45 2.11 -30.73
CA SER A 169 -5.74 1.40 -30.83
C SER A 169 -6.11 0.55 -29.62
N ILE A 170 -5.19 0.35 -28.66
CA ILE A 170 -5.38 -0.50 -27.49
C ILE A 170 -5.95 0.26 -26.28
N SER A 171 -6.56 -0.48 -25.32
CA SER A 171 -7.08 0.11 -24.08
C SER A 171 -5.98 0.66 -23.18
N ASP A 172 -6.32 1.56 -22.24
CA ASP A 172 -5.34 2.11 -21.28
C ASP A 172 -4.68 1.02 -20.44
N GLY A 173 -5.41 -0.02 -20.03
CA GLY A 173 -4.83 -1.16 -19.31
C GLY A 173 -3.85 -1.99 -20.16
N GLN A 174 -4.17 -2.22 -21.45
CA GLN A 174 -3.25 -2.85 -22.38
C GLN A 174 -2.01 -1.99 -22.62
N ARG A 175 -2.20 -0.68 -22.78
CA ARG A 175 -1.11 0.30 -22.93
C ARG A 175 -0.15 0.26 -21.75
N GLN A 176 -0.66 0.23 -20.54
CA GLN A 176 0.17 0.17 -19.33
C GLN A 176 1.00 -1.12 -19.29
N ARG A 177 0.41 -2.28 -19.67
CA ARG A 177 1.15 -3.54 -19.76
C ARG A 177 2.25 -3.48 -20.83
N VAL A 178 2.00 -2.90 -21.98
CA VAL A 178 3.01 -2.72 -23.05
C VAL A 178 4.15 -1.79 -22.57
N LEU A 179 3.85 -0.70 -21.87
CA LEU A 179 4.88 0.18 -21.30
C LEU A 179 5.69 -0.53 -20.20
N LEU A 180 5.07 -1.38 -19.41
CA LEU A 180 5.79 -2.23 -18.45
C LEU A 180 6.65 -3.27 -19.17
N ALA A 181 6.14 -3.92 -20.24
CA ALA A 181 6.94 -4.82 -21.08
C ALA A 181 8.18 -4.13 -21.63
N ARG A 182 8.04 -2.89 -22.12
CA ARG A 182 9.19 -2.07 -22.57
C ARG A 182 10.24 -1.89 -21.47
N ALA A 183 9.80 -1.62 -20.25
CA ALA A 183 10.70 -1.48 -19.11
C ALA A 183 11.38 -2.80 -18.73
N ILE A 184 10.66 -3.92 -18.78
CA ILE A 184 11.18 -5.28 -18.55
C ILE A 184 12.20 -5.66 -19.63
N CYS A 185 11.87 -5.41 -20.90
CA CYS A 185 12.71 -5.71 -22.06
C CYS A 185 14.08 -5.01 -21.99
N GLN A 186 14.18 -3.92 -21.24
CA GLN A 186 15.42 -3.21 -20.96
C GLN A 186 16.34 -3.96 -19.98
N GLU A 187 15.88 -5.03 -19.31
CA GLU A 187 16.61 -5.82 -18.30
C GLU A 187 17.26 -4.93 -17.21
N PRO A 188 16.47 -4.09 -16.54
CA PRO A 188 17.01 -3.11 -15.59
C PRO A 188 17.28 -3.73 -14.22
N ASP A 189 18.20 -3.12 -13.47
CA ASP A 189 18.39 -3.39 -12.03
C ASP A 189 17.33 -2.69 -11.15
N ILE A 190 16.78 -1.56 -11.65
CA ILE A 190 15.79 -0.74 -10.94
C ILE A 190 14.76 -0.19 -11.92
N ILE A 191 13.48 -0.23 -11.52
CA ILE A 191 12.37 0.35 -12.27
C ILE A 191 11.73 1.47 -11.47
N LEU A 192 11.54 2.63 -12.09
CA LEU A 192 10.79 3.74 -11.54
C LEU A 192 9.46 3.89 -12.28
N LEU A 193 8.35 3.95 -11.51
CA LEU A 193 7.01 4.09 -12.07
C LEU A 193 6.29 5.28 -11.42
N ASP A 194 5.78 6.18 -12.24
CA ASP A 194 4.95 7.29 -11.75
C ASP A 194 3.48 6.94 -11.98
N GLU A 195 2.74 6.73 -10.90
CA GLU A 195 1.32 6.37 -10.87
C GLU A 195 0.92 5.21 -11.80
N PRO A 196 1.58 4.03 -11.70
CA PRO A 196 1.37 2.93 -12.65
C PRO A 196 -0.04 2.35 -12.62
N THR A 197 -0.83 2.58 -11.57
CA THR A 197 -2.20 2.08 -11.41
C THR A 197 -3.28 3.05 -11.90
N SER A 198 -2.88 4.28 -12.31
CA SER A 198 -3.81 5.28 -12.79
C SER A 198 -4.58 4.81 -14.04
N PHE A 199 -5.88 5.08 -14.06
CA PHE A 199 -6.80 4.71 -15.16
C PHE A 199 -7.00 3.20 -15.37
N LEU A 200 -6.49 2.35 -14.48
CA LEU A 200 -6.71 0.91 -14.52
C LEU A 200 -7.95 0.52 -13.70
N ASP A 201 -8.70 -0.46 -14.18
CA ASP A 201 -9.70 -1.15 -13.36
C ASP A 201 -9.03 -2.06 -12.33
N VAL A 202 -9.82 -2.57 -11.38
CA VAL A 202 -9.33 -3.39 -10.26
C VAL A 202 -8.54 -4.60 -10.73
N ARG A 203 -8.99 -5.28 -11.80
CA ARG A 203 -8.32 -6.48 -12.33
C ARG A 203 -6.92 -6.14 -12.83
N HIS A 204 -6.80 -5.12 -13.68
CA HIS A 204 -5.52 -4.73 -14.27
C HIS A 204 -4.56 -4.13 -13.23
N LYS A 205 -5.07 -3.43 -12.18
CA LYS A 205 -4.26 -3.00 -11.04
C LYS A 205 -3.62 -4.19 -10.32
N LEU A 206 -4.41 -5.22 -10.02
CA LEU A 206 -3.91 -6.41 -9.33
C LEU A 206 -2.89 -7.18 -10.18
N GLU A 207 -3.15 -7.34 -11.48
CA GLU A 207 -2.22 -7.98 -12.43
C GLU A 207 -0.88 -7.22 -12.46
N LEU A 208 -0.92 -5.89 -12.61
CA LEU A 208 0.27 -5.04 -12.63
C LEU A 208 1.09 -5.15 -11.33
N LEU A 209 0.44 -5.01 -10.18
CA LEU A 209 1.10 -5.09 -8.88
C LEU A 209 1.69 -6.47 -8.61
N HIS A 210 1.02 -7.54 -9.07
CA HIS A 210 1.55 -8.90 -9.00
C HIS A 210 2.85 -9.04 -9.82
N ILE A 211 2.87 -8.52 -11.05
CA ILE A 211 4.07 -8.54 -11.91
C ILE A 211 5.21 -7.78 -11.22
N LEU A 212 4.96 -6.58 -10.70
CA LEU A 212 5.98 -5.77 -10.01
C LEU A 212 6.53 -6.47 -8.78
N ARG A 213 5.67 -7.15 -8.00
CA ARG A 213 6.07 -7.94 -6.84
C ARG A 213 6.96 -9.12 -7.24
N THR A 214 6.60 -9.87 -8.27
CA THR A 214 7.41 -10.98 -8.80
C THR A 214 8.77 -10.46 -9.26
N MET A 215 8.82 -9.35 -9.98
CA MET A 215 10.07 -8.73 -10.41
C MET A 215 10.97 -8.33 -9.24
N ALA A 216 10.38 -7.78 -8.18
CA ALA A 216 11.15 -7.38 -7.02
C ALA A 216 11.70 -8.60 -6.25
N HIS A 217 10.82 -9.51 -5.84
CA HIS A 217 11.18 -10.56 -4.89
C HIS A 217 11.80 -11.81 -5.54
N GLU A 218 11.44 -12.13 -6.80
CA GLU A 218 11.98 -13.30 -7.49
C GLU A 218 13.15 -12.95 -8.41
N ASP A 219 13.07 -11.82 -9.15
CA ASP A 219 14.13 -11.38 -10.06
C ASP A 219 15.12 -10.41 -9.42
N ASN A 220 14.88 -10.01 -8.16
CA ASN A 220 15.75 -9.09 -7.41
C ASN A 220 15.92 -7.72 -8.08
N ILE A 221 14.84 -7.21 -8.72
CA ILE A 221 14.77 -5.89 -9.36
C ILE A 221 14.17 -4.90 -8.36
N THR A 222 14.86 -3.83 -8.06
CA THR A 222 14.34 -2.78 -7.16
C THR A 222 13.22 -2.00 -7.85
N VAL A 223 12.11 -1.77 -7.16
CA VAL A 223 10.95 -1.03 -7.68
C VAL A 223 10.74 0.23 -6.85
N ILE A 224 10.75 1.40 -7.50
CA ILE A 224 10.36 2.66 -6.86
C ILE A 224 9.15 3.20 -7.61
N MET A 225 8.02 3.36 -6.92
CA MET A 225 6.80 3.82 -7.57
C MET A 225 6.05 4.87 -6.75
N SER A 226 5.21 5.68 -7.40
CA SER A 226 4.22 6.48 -6.72
C SER A 226 2.85 5.82 -6.82
N LEU A 227 2.07 5.83 -5.75
CA LEU A 227 0.68 5.37 -5.73
C LEU A 227 -0.22 6.40 -5.07
N HIS A 228 -1.49 6.39 -5.45
CA HIS A 228 -2.56 7.17 -4.78
C HIS A 228 -3.39 6.32 -3.82
N GLU A 229 -3.50 5.04 -4.10
CA GLU A 229 -4.29 4.09 -3.31
C GLU A 229 -3.49 3.59 -2.11
N ILE A 230 -3.82 4.10 -0.92
CA ILE A 230 -3.15 3.75 0.33
C ILE A 230 -3.28 2.26 0.61
N ASP A 231 -4.48 1.69 0.39
CA ASP A 231 -4.78 0.28 0.63
C ASP A 231 -3.97 -0.67 -0.25
N LEU A 232 -3.66 -0.26 -1.49
CA LEU A 232 -2.77 -1.01 -2.37
C LEU A 232 -1.32 -0.86 -1.95
N ALA A 233 -0.89 0.36 -1.60
CA ALA A 233 0.46 0.60 -1.10
C ALA A 233 0.76 -0.25 0.14
N MET A 234 -0.17 -0.33 1.11
CA MET A 234 -0.03 -1.15 2.31
C MET A 234 0.15 -2.64 2.03
N LYS A 235 -0.35 -3.15 0.90
CA LYS A 235 -0.36 -4.59 0.59
C LYS A 235 0.80 -5.06 -0.28
N VAL A 236 1.47 -4.15 -0.99
CA VAL A 236 2.46 -4.53 -2.01
C VAL A 236 3.85 -3.99 -1.73
N THR A 237 3.99 -3.08 -0.80
CA THR A 237 5.21 -2.29 -0.59
C THR A 237 6.01 -2.78 0.60
N ASP A 238 7.33 -2.89 0.45
CA ASP A 238 8.24 -3.21 1.56
C ASP A 238 8.53 -1.96 2.41
N LYS A 239 8.66 -0.78 1.76
CA LYS A 239 8.84 0.51 2.46
C LYS A 239 8.05 1.62 1.80
N ILE A 240 7.42 2.44 2.62
CA ILE A 240 6.65 3.60 2.20
C ILE A 240 7.41 4.89 2.50
N MET A 241 7.40 5.79 1.53
CA MET A 241 7.93 7.15 1.64
C MET A 241 6.74 8.12 1.62
N CYS A 242 6.41 8.70 2.76
CA CYS A 242 5.31 9.65 2.92
C CYS A 242 5.77 11.08 2.62
N VAL A 243 5.32 11.64 1.51
CA VAL A 243 5.68 13.00 1.06
C VAL A 243 4.64 14.00 1.54
N LYS A 244 5.04 14.98 2.34
CA LYS A 244 4.16 16.03 2.88
C LYS A 244 4.82 17.40 2.85
N GLY A 245 4.22 18.33 2.13
CA GLY A 245 4.75 19.68 2.05
C GLY A 245 6.15 19.72 1.43
N ASP A 246 7.14 20.10 2.24
CA ASP A 246 8.53 20.32 1.83
C ASP A 246 9.50 19.23 2.35
N HIS A 247 8.99 18.13 2.90
CA HIS A 247 9.81 17.08 3.51
C HIS A 247 9.19 15.67 3.37
N ILE A 248 9.97 14.66 3.74
CA ILE A 248 9.49 13.28 3.94
C ILE A 248 9.03 13.16 5.38
N ALA A 249 7.71 13.01 5.58
CA ALA A 249 7.12 12.91 6.91
C ALA A 249 7.44 11.58 7.59
N TYR A 250 7.37 10.48 6.82
CA TYR A 250 7.63 9.13 7.33
C TYR A 250 8.34 8.30 6.26
N TYR A 251 9.19 7.35 6.72
CA TYR A 251 9.80 6.33 5.88
C TYR A 251 9.98 5.04 6.69
N GLY A 252 9.46 3.92 6.22
CA GLY A 252 9.54 2.63 6.89
C GLY A 252 8.61 1.60 6.30
N ALA A 253 8.50 0.44 6.94
CA ALA A 253 7.52 -0.57 6.56
C ALA A 253 6.09 -0.02 6.76
N PRO A 254 5.12 -0.41 5.91
CA PRO A 254 3.74 0.06 6.02
C PRO A 254 3.15 -0.13 7.42
N GLU A 255 3.43 -1.27 8.04
CA GLU A 255 2.93 -1.66 9.36
C GLU A 255 3.46 -0.77 10.48
N ASP A 256 4.67 -0.21 10.31
CA ASP A 256 5.32 0.65 11.30
C ASP A 256 4.95 2.13 11.11
N VAL A 257 4.60 2.52 9.88
CA VAL A 257 4.37 3.91 9.49
C VAL A 257 2.90 4.29 9.55
N PHE A 258 2.01 3.37 9.18
CA PHE A 258 0.60 3.68 9.04
C PHE A 258 -0.21 3.36 10.29
N ASP A 259 -0.46 4.36 11.08
CA ASP A 259 -1.60 4.41 11.96
C ASP A 259 -2.65 5.41 11.43
N GLU A 260 -3.81 5.43 12.08
CA GLU A 260 -4.92 6.33 11.70
C GLU A 260 -4.51 7.80 11.77
N GLN A 261 -3.66 8.17 12.72
CA GLN A 261 -3.20 9.55 12.91
C GLN A 261 -2.22 9.96 11.81
N ALA A 262 -1.25 9.10 11.46
CA ALA A 262 -0.27 9.37 10.41
C ALA A 262 -0.94 9.60 9.04
N ILE A 263 -1.95 8.78 8.70
CA ILE A 263 -2.71 8.96 7.46
C ILE A 263 -3.55 10.24 7.50
N ARG A 264 -4.21 10.50 8.62
CA ARG A 264 -4.99 11.72 8.81
C ARG A 264 -4.12 12.97 8.65
N GLU A 265 -2.96 12.97 9.26
CA GLU A 265 -2.00 14.08 9.16
C GLU A 265 -1.42 14.22 7.75
N LEU A 266 -1.05 13.10 7.10
CA LEU A 266 -0.46 13.10 5.76
C LEU A 266 -1.40 13.73 4.73
N TYR A 267 -2.68 13.35 4.76
CA TYR A 267 -3.67 13.78 3.78
C TYR A 267 -4.52 14.98 4.22
N GLY A 268 -4.35 15.46 5.46
CA GLY A 268 -5.16 16.57 6.02
C GLY A 268 -6.63 16.19 6.09
N ILE A 269 -6.95 14.98 6.59
CA ILE A 269 -8.33 14.51 6.68
C ILE A 269 -9.00 15.14 7.90
N ASP A 270 -9.83 16.15 7.68
CA ASP A 270 -10.62 16.78 8.74
C ASP A 270 -11.96 16.06 8.96
N ASN A 271 -12.53 15.50 7.89
CA ASN A 271 -13.83 14.83 7.90
C ASN A 271 -13.71 13.40 7.37
N GLY A 272 -13.98 12.42 8.23
CA GLY A 272 -13.88 10.99 7.91
C GLY A 272 -12.68 10.32 8.57
N TYR A 273 -12.56 9.03 8.30
CA TYR A 273 -11.54 8.17 8.90
C TYR A 273 -10.95 7.25 7.85
N PHE A 274 -9.72 6.84 8.04
CA PHE A 274 -9.12 5.74 7.30
C PHE A 274 -8.94 4.57 8.27
N ASP A 275 -9.67 3.50 8.01
CA ASP A 275 -9.55 2.27 8.80
C ASP A 275 -8.32 1.48 8.30
N THR A 276 -7.27 1.44 9.10
CA THR A 276 -6.03 0.75 8.74
C THR A 276 -6.17 -0.77 8.75
N LEU A 277 -7.11 -1.33 9.53
CA LEU A 277 -7.35 -2.77 9.59
C LEU A 277 -8.00 -3.28 8.29
N PHE A 278 -8.97 -2.54 7.76
CA PHE A 278 -9.67 -2.91 6.52
C PHE A 278 -9.11 -2.20 5.27
N GLY A 279 -8.22 -1.22 5.45
CA GLY A 279 -7.74 -0.38 4.35
C GLY A 279 -8.86 0.42 3.67
N SER A 280 -9.88 0.80 4.42
CA SER A 280 -11.07 1.47 3.88
C SER A 280 -11.24 2.89 4.38
N ILE A 281 -11.80 3.75 3.52
CA ILE A 281 -12.22 5.09 3.91
C ILE A 281 -13.64 4.99 4.49
N GLU A 282 -13.82 5.53 5.68
CA GLU A 282 -15.12 5.65 6.32
C GLU A 282 -15.56 7.12 6.39
N LEU A 283 -16.84 7.35 6.12
CA LEU A 283 -17.44 8.68 6.21
C LEU A 283 -17.49 9.16 7.68
N PRO A 284 -17.55 10.47 7.92
CA PRO A 284 -17.68 10.98 9.27
C PRO A 284 -18.96 10.45 9.93
N ARG A 285 -18.88 10.17 11.23
CA ARG A 285 -20.07 9.78 12.00
C ARG A 285 -21.12 10.89 11.95
N PRO A 286 -22.41 10.53 11.85
CA PRO A 286 -23.51 11.49 11.94
C PRO A 286 -23.48 12.24 13.27
N ALA A 287 -23.77 13.53 13.24
CA ALA A 287 -23.81 14.37 14.43
C ALA A 287 -25.11 14.24 15.20
N GLY A 288 -25.07 14.41 16.52
CA GLY A 288 -26.24 14.43 17.39
C GLY A 288 -26.34 13.21 18.30
N GLU A 289 -27.40 13.22 19.12
CA GLU A 289 -27.72 12.11 20.02
C GLU A 289 -28.17 10.86 19.22
N PRO A 290 -27.81 9.66 19.68
CA PRO A 290 -28.16 8.42 18.98
C PRO A 290 -29.69 8.22 18.92
N ARG A 291 -30.20 8.02 17.71
CA ARG A 291 -31.62 7.73 17.46
C ARG A 291 -31.89 6.25 17.32
N VAL A 292 -30.89 5.48 16.96
CA VAL A 292 -30.96 4.04 16.74
C VAL A 292 -29.94 3.34 17.63
N PHE A 293 -30.37 2.29 18.34
CA PHE A 293 -29.45 1.38 18.99
C PHE A 293 -29.26 0.11 18.15
N VAL A 294 -28.02 -0.26 17.85
CA VAL A 294 -27.72 -1.43 17.02
C VAL A 294 -27.15 -2.54 17.90
N ILE A 295 -27.77 -3.70 17.86
CA ILE A 295 -27.26 -4.92 18.50
C ILE A 295 -26.57 -5.76 17.42
N GLY A 296 -25.23 -5.79 17.47
CA GLY A 296 -24.35 -6.48 16.53
C GLY A 296 -23.39 -7.43 17.23
N GLY A 297 -22.45 -7.95 16.48
CA GLY A 297 -21.36 -8.83 16.90
C GLY A 297 -20.98 -9.82 15.81
N CYS A 298 -19.72 -10.25 15.80
CA CYS A 298 -19.16 -11.18 14.81
C CYS A 298 -19.29 -10.70 13.35
N GLY A 299 -19.17 -9.40 13.10
CA GLY A 299 -19.25 -8.81 11.76
C GLY A 299 -20.66 -8.63 11.20
N THR A 300 -21.72 -8.86 11.99
CA THR A 300 -23.11 -8.83 11.49
C THR A 300 -23.67 -7.43 11.28
N ALA A 301 -23.10 -6.41 11.95
CA ALA A 301 -23.65 -5.07 11.99
C ALA A 301 -22.97 -4.06 11.04
N ILE A 302 -21.80 -4.34 10.50
CA ILE A 302 -21.02 -3.41 9.66
C ILE A 302 -21.85 -2.79 8.53
N THR A 303 -22.63 -3.60 7.80
CA THR A 303 -23.50 -3.12 6.72
C THR A 303 -24.58 -2.17 7.24
N THR A 304 -25.11 -2.43 8.44
CA THR A 304 -26.12 -1.57 9.09
C THR A 304 -25.50 -0.25 9.53
N TYR A 305 -24.30 -0.25 10.12
CA TYR A 305 -23.58 0.97 10.49
C TYR A 305 -23.38 1.88 9.27
N ARG A 306 -22.82 1.35 8.19
CA ARG A 306 -22.62 2.11 6.95
C ARG A 306 -23.92 2.62 6.34
N ARG A 307 -25.03 1.87 6.46
CA ARG A 307 -26.35 2.31 6.01
C ARG A 307 -26.86 3.48 6.85
N LEU A 308 -26.68 3.47 8.17
CA LEU A 308 -27.08 4.54 9.08
C LEU A 308 -26.24 5.82 8.82
N VAL A 309 -24.92 5.68 8.68
CA VAL A 309 -24.04 6.80 8.29
C VAL A 309 -24.46 7.41 6.97
N LYS A 310 -24.73 6.58 5.95
CA LYS A 310 -25.20 7.04 4.64
C LYS A 310 -26.54 7.79 4.71
N ALA A 311 -27.38 7.43 5.67
CA ALA A 311 -28.67 8.09 5.91
C ALA A 311 -28.57 9.29 6.86
N ASP A 312 -27.36 9.65 7.31
CA ASP A 312 -27.11 10.68 8.33
C ASP A 312 -27.90 10.47 9.63
N VAL A 313 -28.01 9.22 10.07
CA VAL A 313 -28.71 8.82 11.29
C VAL A 313 -27.68 8.48 12.36
N PRO A 314 -27.58 9.28 13.45
CA PRO A 314 -26.71 8.97 14.56
C PRO A 314 -27.19 7.74 15.31
N PHE A 315 -26.25 6.86 15.69
CA PHE A 315 -26.55 5.59 16.33
C PHE A 315 -25.56 5.26 17.44
N ALA A 316 -26.04 4.48 18.40
CA ALA A 316 -25.21 3.79 19.38
C ALA A 316 -25.23 2.29 19.13
N THR A 317 -24.26 1.57 19.63
CA THR A 317 -24.19 0.11 19.45
C THR A 317 -23.57 -0.57 20.67
N GLY A 318 -23.83 -1.85 20.81
CA GLY A 318 -23.23 -2.68 21.86
C GLY A 318 -24.12 -3.90 22.18
N ILE A 319 -23.69 -4.78 23.06
CA ILE A 319 -22.38 -4.80 23.73
C ILE A 319 -21.40 -5.53 22.79
N LEU A 320 -20.29 -4.91 22.47
CA LEU A 320 -19.29 -5.47 21.55
C LEU A 320 -18.00 -5.76 22.31
N TYR A 321 -17.39 -6.91 22.07
CA TYR A 321 -16.02 -7.14 22.51
C TYR A 321 -15.03 -6.28 21.73
N THR A 322 -14.00 -5.75 22.40
CA THR A 322 -13.03 -4.83 21.74
C THR A 322 -12.21 -5.51 20.64
N ASN A 323 -12.15 -6.83 20.60
CA ASN A 323 -11.55 -7.62 19.51
C ASN A 323 -12.55 -8.06 18.42
N ASP A 324 -13.83 -7.63 18.50
CA ASP A 324 -14.82 -7.91 17.47
C ASP A 324 -14.63 -7.00 16.24
N THR A 325 -14.85 -7.55 15.05
CA THR A 325 -14.80 -6.77 13.79
C THR A 325 -15.84 -5.65 13.75
N ASP A 326 -17.03 -5.88 14.33
CA ASP A 326 -18.06 -4.83 14.45
C ASP A 326 -17.58 -3.69 15.35
N TYR A 327 -16.82 -3.96 16.42
CA TYR A 327 -16.25 -2.93 17.29
C TYR A 327 -15.26 -2.04 16.54
N GLN A 328 -14.39 -2.62 15.71
CA GLN A 328 -13.39 -1.85 14.97
C GLN A 328 -14.02 -0.81 14.05
N VAL A 329 -15.15 -1.13 13.43
CA VAL A 329 -15.89 -0.19 12.57
C VAL A 329 -16.75 0.76 13.43
N ALA A 330 -17.41 0.23 14.47
CA ALA A 330 -18.31 1.01 15.31
C ALA A 330 -17.61 2.18 16.02
N ARG A 331 -16.36 1.99 16.49
CA ARG A 331 -15.59 3.06 17.16
C ARG A 331 -15.38 4.30 16.28
N LEU A 332 -15.41 4.13 14.97
CA LEU A 332 -15.28 5.22 14.00
C LEU A 332 -16.63 5.87 13.66
N LEU A 333 -17.69 5.06 13.56
CA LEU A 333 -18.97 5.46 12.96
C LEU A 333 -20.09 5.74 13.96
N ALA A 334 -20.08 5.08 15.13
CA ALA A 334 -21.12 5.25 16.15
C ALA A 334 -20.89 6.49 17.01
N SER A 335 -21.98 7.09 17.50
CA SER A 335 -21.92 8.17 18.51
C SER A 335 -21.41 7.62 19.85
N GLU A 336 -21.81 6.37 20.18
CA GLU A 336 -21.37 5.68 21.38
C GLU A 336 -21.32 4.16 21.15
N VAL A 337 -20.31 3.51 21.74
CA VAL A 337 -20.12 2.06 21.70
C VAL A 337 -20.03 1.53 23.12
N VAL A 338 -20.94 0.65 23.51
CA VAL A 338 -20.83 -0.12 24.74
C VAL A 338 -19.91 -1.31 24.48
N ALA A 339 -18.73 -1.28 25.11
CA ALA A 339 -17.70 -2.29 24.89
C ALA A 339 -17.54 -3.25 26.10
N ALA A 340 -17.02 -4.43 25.80
CA ALA A 340 -16.62 -5.42 26.79
C ALA A 340 -15.19 -5.90 26.49
N GLU A 341 -14.47 -6.32 27.53
CA GLU A 341 -13.12 -6.86 27.42
C GLU A 341 -13.13 -8.22 26.67
N PRO A 342 -12.13 -8.47 25.80
CA PRO A 342 -12.05 -9.72 25.03
C PRO A 342 -12.09 -10.96 25.94
N PHE A 343 -12.92 -11.91 25.57
CA PHE A 343 -13.07 -13.20 26.28
C PHE A 343 -13.49 -13.09 27.75
N GLY A 344 -13.74 -11.88 28.26
CA GLY A 344 -14.27 -11.64 29.59
C GLY A 344 -15.80 -11.76 29.64
N PRO A 345 -16.39 -11.85 30.82
CA PRO A 345 -17.83 -11.76 30.98
C PRO A 345 -18.31 -10.32 30.71
N ILE A 346 -19.47 -10.18 30.09
CA ILE A 346 -20.15 -8.88 30.02
C ILE A 346 -20.57 -8.50 31.43
N ASP A 347 -20.13 -7.36 31.93
CA ASP A 347 -20.40 -6.88 33.27
C ASP A 347 -21.80 -6.21 33.40
N ASP A 348 -22.22 -5.94 34.66
CA ASP A 348 -23.50 -5.28 34.93
C ASP A 348 -23.53 -3.84 34.37
N ALA A 349 -22.42 -3.15 34.41
CA ALA A 349 -22.33 -1.76 33.96
C ALA A 349 -22.59 -1.66 32.44
N ALA A 350 -22.03 -2.59 31.65
CA ALA A 350 -22.25 -2.65 30.20
C ALA A 350 -23.71 -2.96 29.87
N VAL A 351 -24.36 -3.91 30.59
CA VAL A 351 -25.76 -4.21 30.37
C VAL A 351 -26.66 -3.04 30.74
N VAL A 352 -26.43 -2.40 31.90
CA VAL A 352 -27.19 -1.20 32.33
C VAL A 352 -27.04 -0.10 31.29
N ARG A 353 -25.78 0.18 30.84
CA ARG A 353 -25.54 1.25 29.84
C ARG A 353 -26.22 0.95 28.51
N ALA A 354 -26.19 -0.29 28.05
CA ALA A 354 -26.89 -0.70 26.84
C ALA A 354 -28.41 -0.50 26.96
N CYS A 355 -29.02 -0.85 28.10
CA CYS A 355 -30.45 -0.63 28.35
C CYS A 355 -30.81 0.86 28.40
N GLU A 356 -29.97 1.73 29.01
CA GLU A 356 -30.18 3.17 28.99
C GLU A 356 -30.17 3.73 27.55
N LEU A 357 -29.26 3.25 26.70
CA LEU A 357 -29.22 3.63 25.28
C LEU A 357 -30.43 3.10 24.50
N VAL A 358 -30.91 1.90 24.80
CA VAL A 358 -32.17 1.40 24.24
C VAL A 358 -33.32 2.33 24.60
N ASP A 359 -33.38 2.84 25.85
CA ASP A 359 -34.44 3.78 26.26
C ASP A 359 -34.31 5.13 25.55
N ALA A 360 -33.10 5.64 25.38
CA ALA A 360 -32.84 6.92 24.73
C ALA A 360 -33.12 6.89 23.21
N CYS A 361 -32.95 5.73 22.55
CA CYS A 361 -33.14 5.58 21.11
C CYS A 361 -34.62 5.39 20.72
N GLU A 362 -34.97 5.80 19.50
CA GLU A 362 -36.30 5.64 18.92
C GLU A 362 -36.62 4.16 18.56
N GLU A 363 -35.59 3.45 18.09
CA GLU A 363 -35.67 2.05 17.66
C GLU A 363 -34.39 1.27 17.93
N VAL A 364 -34.51 -0.05 17.93
CA VAL A 364 -33.39 -1.00 18.10
C VAL A 364 -33.35 -1.94 16.91
N LEU A 365 -32.18 -2.00 16.25
CA LEU A 365 -31.93 -2.91 15.13
C LEU A 365 -31.11 -4.10 15.63
N TYR A 366 -31.69 -5.31 15.56
CA TYR A 366 -30.96 -6.55 15.85
C TYR A 366 -30.39 -7.13 14.54
N CYS A 367 -29.07 -7.17 14.42
CA CYS A 367 -28.36 -7.62 13.22
C CYS A 367 -28.06 -9.13 13.19
N GLY A 368 -28.67 -9.91 14.08
CA GLY A 368 -28.47 -11.35 14.09
C GLY A 368 -27.17 -11.80 14.76
N ALA A 369 -26.64 -11.02 15.68
CA ALA A 369 -25.46 -11.39 16.46
C ALA A 369 -25.67 -12.75 17.16
N PRO A 370 -24.73 -13.71 17.02
CA PRO A 370 -24.89 -15.01 17.67
C PRO A 370 -24.73 -14.89 19.19
N VAL A 371 -25.78 -15.26 19.93
CA VAL A 371 -25.70 -15.33 21.39
C VAL A 371 -25.22 -16.73 21.80
N ARG A 372 -24.15 -16.78 22.59
CA ARG A 372 -23.51 -17.99 23.12
C ARG A 372 -23.20 -17.82 24.60
N GLU A 373 -22.63 -18.84 25.22
CA GLU A 373 -22.29 -18.82 26.64
C GLU A 373 -21.42 -17.60 27.03
N GLY A 374 -20.42 -17.26 26.22
CA GLY A 374 -19.51 -16.14 26.50
C GLY A 374 -20.17 -14.77 26.49
N ASN A 375 -21.18 -14.56 25.63
CA ASN A 375 -21.94 -13.32 25.52
C ASN A 375 -23.40 -13.45 25.87
N ALA A 376 -23.76 -14.44 26.72
CA ALA A 376 -25.16 -14.77 27.05
C ALA A 376 -25.96 -13.56 27.55
N ARG A 377 -25.32 -12.63 28.24
CA ARG A 377 -25.93 -11.39 28.74
C ARG A 377 -26.42 -10.42 27.67
N LEU A 378 -25.94 -10.58 26.42
CA LEU A 378 -26.49 -9.84 25.29
C LEU A 378 -28.00 -10.15 25.11
N GLN A 379 -28.44 -11.37 25.52
CA GLN A 379 -29.84 -11.74 25.48
C GLN A 379 -30.70 -10.85 26.40
N GLU A 380 -30.14 -10.39 27.54
CA GLU A 380 -30.86 -9.50 28.46
C GLU A 380 -31.20 -8.17 27.76
N VAL A 381 -30.27 -7.61 26.96
CA VAL A 381 -30.49 -6.37 26.21
C VAL A 381 -31.50 -6.59 25.07
N ILE A 382 -31.44 -7.74 24.38
CA ILE A 382 -32.39 -8.10 23.32
C ILE A 382 -33.79 -8.21 23.88
N ASP A 383 -33.95 -8.90 25.03
CA ASP A 383 -35.24 -9.09 25.67
C ASP A 383 -35.81 -7.80 26.26
N TYR A 384 -34.90 -6.94 26.78
CA TYR A 384 -35.27 -5.59 27.22
C TYR A 384 -35.82 -4.73 26.06
N ALA A 385 -35.10 -4.69 24.94
CA ALA A 385 -35.52 -3.95 23.74
C ALA A 385 -36.87 -4.47 23.18
N ARG A 386 -37.08 -5.80 23.24
CA ARG A 386 -38.32 -6.43 22.83
C ARG A 386 -39.49 -6.04 23.78
N ALA A 387 -39.26 -6.05 25.09
CA ALA A 387 -40.24 -5.63 26.07
C ALA A 387 -40.62 -4.15 25.97
N ALA A 388 -39.66 -3.30 25.61
CA ALA A 388 -39.85 -1.88 25.31
C ALA A 388 -40.61 -1.63 23.99
N GLY A 389 -40.83 -2.67 23.17
CA GLY A 389 -41.51 -2.54 21.86
C GLY A 389 -40.67 -1.83 20.78
N LYS A 390 -39.34 -1.72 20.98
CA LYS A 390 -38.41 -0.99 20.08
C LYS A 390 -37.62 -1.90 19.16
N LEU A 391 -37.62 -3.22 19.39
CA LEU A 391 -36.84 -4.17 18.59
C LEU A 391 -37.44 -4.38 17.19
N LYS A 392 -36.59 -4.24 16.17
CA LYS A 392 -36.91 -4.49 14.76
C LYS A 392 -35.99 -5.54 14.15
#